data_0a53c52152bae5e7ca2cf383bcb2328e
#
_entry.id   0a53c52152bae5e7ca2cf383bcb2328e
#
_cell.length_a   1.000
_cell.length_b   1.000
_cell.length_c   1.000
_cell.angle_alpha   90.00
_cell.angle_beta   90.00
_cell.angle_gamma   90.00
#
_symmetry.space_group_name_H-M   'P 1'
#
loop_
_entity.id
_entity.type
_entity.pdbx_description
1 polymer ?
#
loop_
_entity_poly.entity_id
_entity_poly.type
_entity_poly.pdbx_seq_one_letter_code
_entity_poly.pdbx_strand_id
1 'polypeptide(L)'
;KARFDKMLGNEEIKMMVAALGTGIGRDHINIEKTRYHKIIIMTDADVDGSHIRTLLLTFFYRQLPEVIEKGFVYIAQPPLYRVKKGNSDKYLKNEQALTQHLMDLSLSKVNLLNIKSGTGEVELKRFILGIHKYDGMLKAMAHRLDRDVLIHFLRQEKNLGEILKSESELKNVFTSFQKWAQANALSGVTDSALELEKNDEYGGFSANIRTTKFGYMHNSLFDRTFADSLEWKEVRDLWTGFNVLAPLPMKVKDQAAEADVLEFKDYVEFYSHVMEI
;
A
#
# COMPACT_ATOMS: atom_id res chain seq x y z
N LYS A 1 10.36 16.78 -32.84
CA LYS A 1 9.20 17.53 -33.40
C LYS A 1 9.12 17.22 -34.88
N ALA A 2 8.30 16.26 -35.29
CA ALA A 2 8.07 16.00 -36.70
C ALA A 2 7.38 17.22 -37.35
N ARG A 3 7.83 17.63 -38.53
CA ARG A 3 7.12 18.60 -39.35
C ARG A 3 5.77 18.00 -39.76
N PHE A 4 4.77 18.84 -39.93
CA PHE A 4 3.42 18.46 -40.34
C PHE A 4 3.42 17.52 -41.57
N ASP A 5 4.25 17.85 -42.56
CA ASP A 5 4.44 17.09 -43.81
C ASP A 5 4.92 15.65 -43.56
N LYS A 6 5.85 15.47 -42.64
CA LYS A 6 6.35 14.13 -42.24
C LYS A 6 5.30 13.31 -41.50
N MET A 7 4.45 13.97 -40.73
CA MET A 7 3.37 13.32 -39.99
C MET A 7 2.29 12.81 -40.95
N LEU A 8 1.96 13.61 -41.95
CA LEU A 8 1.06 13.19 -43.06
C LEU A 8 1.68 12.15 -43.99
N GLY A 9 2.96 11.87 -43.90
CA GLY A 9 3.61 10.73 -44.55
C GLY A 9 3.23 9.37 -43.95
N ASN A 10 2.70 9.34 -42.70
CA ASN A 10 2.29 8.12 -42.04
C ASN A 10 0.87 7.73 -42.47
N GLU A 11 0.73 6.51 -43.01
CA GLU A 11 -0.57 6.00 -43.50
C GLU A 11 -1.61 5.86 -42.43
N GLU A 12 -1.23 5.47 -41.21
CA GLU A 12 -2.15 5.29 -40.07
C GLU A 12 -2.73 6.64 -39.65
N ILE A 13 -1.91 7.70 -39.64
CA ILE A 13 -2.39 9.07 -39.34
C ILE A 13 -3.35 9.54 -40.41
N LYS A 14 -3.04 9.30 -41.70
CA LYS A 14 -3.94 9.64 -42.82
C LYS A 14 -5.27 8.93 -42.70
N MET A 15 -5.26 7.61 -42.42
CA MET A 15 -6.48 6.84 -42.26
C MET A 15 -7.31 7.33 -41.09
N MET A 16 -6.69 7.65 -39.95
CA MET A 16 -7.37 8.21 -38.79
C MET A 16 -8.05 9.54 -39.11
N VAL A 17 -7.36 10.46 -39.73
CA VAL A 17 -7.91 11.77 -40.16
C VAL A 17 -9.06 11.59 -41.15
N ALA A 18 -8.88 10.73 -42.14
CA ALA A 18 -9.92 10.41 -43.13
C ALA A 18 -11.16 9.77 -42.44
N ALA A 19 -10.95 8.89 -41.46
CA ALA A 19 -12.05 8.28 -40.72
C ALA A 19 -12.83 9.32 -39.91
N LEU A 20 -12.16 10.26 -39.26
CA LEU A 20 -12.81 11.32 -38.46
C LEU A 20 -13.62 12.29 -39.34
N GLY A 21 -13.13 12.57 -40.54
CA GLY A 21 -13.83 13.43 -41.50
C GLY A 21 -13.79 14.92 -41.20
N THR A 22 -13.04 15.35 -40.19
CA THR A 22 -12.95 16.75 -39.74
C THR A 22 -12.03 17.62 -40.57
N GLY A 23 -11.17 17.03 -41.46
CA GLY A 23 -9.99 17.68 -41.99
C GLY A 23 -8.86 17.69 -40.96
N ILE A 24 -7.74 18.34 -41.28
CA ILE A 24 -6.58 18.45 -40.41
C ILE A 24 -5.89 19.80 -40.58
N GLY A 25 -5.30 20.32 -39.48
CA GLY A 25 -4.62 21.61 -39.42
C GLY A 25 -5.57 22.72 -38.92
N ARG A 26 -5.02 23.63 -38.13
CA ARG A 26 -5.79 24.64 -37.36
C ARG A 26 -6.76 25.47 -38.19
N ASP A 27 -6.42 25.72 -39.48
CA ASP A 27 -7.21 26.57 -40.35
C ASP A 27 -8.19 25.82 -41.27
N HIS A 28 -8.22 24.47 -41.18
CA HIS A 28 -9.01 23.61 -42.06
C HIS A 28 -9.91 22.59 -41.32
N ILE A 29 -9.94 22.68 -40.00
CA ILE A 29 -10.83 21.80 -39.17
C ILE A 29 -12.27 22.28 -39.31
N ASN A 30 -13.16 21.34 -39.59
CA ASN A 30 -14.56 21.57 -39.47
C ASN A 30 -15.15 20.49 -38.55
N ILE A 31 -15.36 20.83 -37.28
CA ILE A 31 -15.80 19.94 -36.23
C ILE A 31 -17.23 19.43 -36.49
N GLU A 32 -18.06 20.19 -37.20
CA GLU A 32 -19.43 19.79 -37.53
C GLU A 32 -19.47 18.62 -38.54
N LYS A 33 -18.38 18.41 -39.30
CA LYS A 33 -18.22 17.26 -40.20
C LYS A 33 -17.70 16.01 -39.53
N THR A 34 -17.44 16.08 -38.20
CA THR A 34 -16.98 14.93 -37.42
C THR A 34 -18.00 13.78 -37.54
N ARG A 35 -17.47 12.61 -37.96
CA ARG A 35 -18.28 11.38 -38.04
C ARG A 35 -18.45 10.68 -36.71
N TYR A 36 -17.55 10.93 -35.74
CA TYR A 36 -17.54 10.27 -34.46
C TYR A 36 -17.43 11.29 -33.32
N HIS A 37 -18.36 11.18 -32.36
CA HIS A 37 -18.42 11.99 -31.16
C HIS A 37 -17.82 11.27 -29.93
N LYS A 38 -17.28 10.05 -30.12
CA LYS A 38 -16.54 9.28 -29.14
C LYS A 38 -15.34 8.61 -29.82
N ILE A 39 -14.16 9.14 -29.53
CA ILE A 39 -12.87 8.65 -30.04
C ILE A 39 -12.16 8.03 -28.85
N ILE A 40 -12.06 6.71 -28.82
CA ILE A 40 -11.53 5.97 -27.68
C ILE A 40 -10.09 5.53 -28.00
N ILE A 41 -9.12 6.12 -27.32
CA ILE A 41 -7.72 5.69 -27.38
C ILE A 41 -7.56 4.47 -26.47
N MET A 42 -7.25 3.33 -27.05
CA MET A 42 -7.01 2.08 -26.33
C MET A 42 -5.62 1.56 -26.64
N THR A 43 -4.79 1.51 -25.63
CA THR A 43 -3.40 0.99 -25.71
C THR A 43 -3.20 -0.02 -24.58
N ASP A 44 -2.20 -0.89 -24.73
CA ASP A 44 -1.83 -1.82 -23.68
C ASP A 44 -1.37 -1.09 -22.40
N ALA A 45 -1.47 -1.76 -21.27
CA ALA A 45 -1.10 -1.21 -19.97
C ALA A 45 0.40 -1.36 -19.66
N ASP A 46 1.24 -1.22 -20.69
CA ASP A 46 2.71 -1.29 -20.61
C ASP A 46 3.37 0.05 -20.95
N VAL A 47 4.69 0.06 -20.92
CA VAL A 47 5.51 1.26 -21.20
C VAL A 47 5.28 1.76 -22.64
N ASP A 48 5.25 0.85 -23.61
CA ASP A 48 5.10 1.20 -25.04
C ASP A 48 3.67 1.72 -25.30
N GLY A 49 2.65 1.10 -24.74
CA GLY A 49 1.28 1.59 -24.81
C GLY A 49 1.11 2.98 -24.17
N SER A 50 1.79 3.27 -23.09
CA SER A 50 1.83 4.61 -22.48
C SER A 50 2.47 5.64 -23.39
N HIS A 51 3.55 5.29 -24.10
CA HIS A 51 4.21 6.15 -25.08
C HIS A 51 3.31 6.42 -26.28
N ILE A 52 2.69 5.39 -26.86
CA ILE A 52 1.73 5.52 -27.98
C ILE A 52 0.56 6.43 -27.58
N ARG A 53 -0.01 6.24 -26.40
CA ARG A 53 -1.09 7.08 -25.87
C ARG A 53 -0.67 8.55 -25.80
N THR A 54 0.54 8.84 -25.32
CA THR A 54 1.07 10.20 -25.22
C THR A 54 1.26 10.82 -26.60
N LEU A 55 1.73 10.05 -27.60
CA LEU A 55 1.88 10.52 -28.97
C LEU A 55 0.52 10.85 -29.61
N LEU A 56 -0.49 9.97 -29.44
CA LEU A 56 -1.86 10.19 -29.94
C LEU A 56 -2.51 11.41 -29.30
N LEU A 57 -2.41 11.56 -27.97
CA LEU A 57 -2.94 12.74 -27.27
C LEU A 57 -2.25 14.03 -27.74
N THR A 58 -0.94 13.99 -27.95
CA THR A 58 -0.18 15.12 -28.50
C THR A 58 -0.65 15.46 -29.92
N PHE A 59 -0.93 14.43 -30.73
CA PHE A 59 -1.49 14.61 -32.08
C PHE A 59 -2.85 15.33 -32.01
N PHE A 60 -3.82 14.81 -31.26
CA PHE A 60 -5.14 15.43 -31.10
C PHE A 60 -5.03 16.86 -30.59
N TYR A 61 -4.25 17.09 -29.53
CA TYR A 61 -4.06 18.42 -28.95
C TYR A 61 -3.51 19.45 -29.94
N ARG A 62 -2.59 19.04 -30.82
CA ARG A 62 -1.93 19.95 -31.76
C ARG A 62 -2.65 20.13 -33.06
N GLN A 63 -3.26 19.05 -33.56
CA GLN A 63 -3.81 19.03 -34.93
C GLN A 63 -5.36 19.09 -34.95
N LEU A 64 -6.00 18.68 -33.88
CA LEU A 64 -7.45 18.58 -33.76
C LEU A 64 -7.93 19.08 -32.36
N PRO A 65 -7.55 20.29 -31.94
CA PRO A 65 -7.85 20.79 -30.59
C PRO A 65 -9.36 20.83 -30.31
N GLU A 66 -10.18 21.19 -31.29
CA GLU A 66 -11.63 21.26 -31.14
C GLU A 66 -12.27 19.91 -30.77
N VAL A 67 -11.68 18.80 -31.21
CA VAL A 67 -12.14 17.44 -30.84
C VAL A 67 -11.95 17.18 -29.34
N ILE A 68 -10.87 17.72 -28.76
CA ILE A 68 -10.63 17.64 -27.32
C ILE A 68 -11.54 18.60 -26.57
N GLU A 69 -11.66 19.85 -27.02
CA GLU A 69 -12.50 20.88 -26.39
C GLU A 69 -13.98 20.47 -26.35
N LYS A 70 -14.47 19.78 -27.38
CA LYS A 70 -15.82 19.19 -27.42
C LYS A 70 -15.96 17.92 -26.56
N GLY A 71 -14.89 17.43 -25.95
CA GLY A 71 -14.93 16.23 -25.09
C GLY A 71 -15.14 14.93 -25.86
N PHE A 72 -14.73 14.85 -27.13
CA PHE A 72 -14.92 13.66 -27.95
C PHE A 72 -13.83 12.61 -27.75
N VAL A 73 -12.69 12.96 -27.13
CA VAL A 73 -11.56 12.05 -26.90
C VAL A 73 -11.69 11.39 -25.53
N TYR A 74 -11.63 10.07 -25.52
CA TYR A 74 -11.66 9.23 -24.34
C TYR A 74 -10.42 8.35 -24.26
N ILE A 75 -9.98 8.01 -23.06
CA ILE A 75 -8.91 7.08 -22.82
C ILE A 75 -9.49 5.83 -22.18
N ALA A 76 -9.35 4.69 -22.85
CA ALA A 76 -9.69 3.42 -22.25
C ALA A 76 -8.68 3.09 -21.13
N GLN A 77 -9.19 2.59 -20.01
CA GLN A 77 -8.37 2.05 -18.94
C GLN A 77 -8.50 0.52 -18.94
N PRO A 78 -7.59 -0.19 -19.63
CA PRO A 78 -7.62 -1.64 -19.62
C PRO A 78 -7.36 -2.15 -18.19
N PRO A 79 -7.93 -3.30 -17.81
CA PRO A 79 -7.65 -3.92 -16.53
C PRO A 79 -6.17 -4.34 -16.47
N LEU A 80 -5.52 -4.09 -15.32
CA LEU A 80 -4.11 -4.44 -15.14
C LEU A 80 -3.90 -5.93 -14.86
N TYR A 81 -4.92 -6.61 -14.32
CA TYR A 81 -4.81 -7.99 -13.89
C TYR A 81 -5.94 -8.85 -14.45
N ARG A 82 -5.59 -10.08 -14.82
CA ARG A 82 -6.54 -11.16 -15.13
C ARG A 82 -6.29 -12.31 -14.17
N VAL A 83 -7.29 -12.64 -13.37
CA VAL A 83 -7.23 -13.78 -12.44
C VAL A 83 -8.10 -14.89 -13.01
N LYS A 84 -7.51 -16.08 -13.15
CA LYS A 84 -8.21 -17.27 -13.62
C LYS A 84 -8.32 -18.29 -12.50
N LYS A 85 -9.55 -18.73 -12.19
CA LYS A 85 -9.82 -19.83 -11.27
C LYS A 85 -10.75 -20.83 -11.92
N GLY A 86 -10.22 -21.99 -12.27
CA GLY A 86 -10.96 -22.99 -13.04
C GLY A 86 -11.41 -22.43 -14.40
N ASN A 87 -12.71 -22.42 -14.66
CA ASN A 87 -13.32 -21.90 -15.89
C ASN A 87 -13.75 -20.44 -15.80
N SER A 88 -13.49 -19.75 -14.66
CA SER A 88 -13.89 -18.36 -14.47
C SER A 88 -12.69 -17.43 -14.61
N ASP A 89 -12.83 -16.43 -15.48
CA ASP A 89 -11.88 -15.33 -15.64
C ASP A 89 -12.44 -14.06 -15.02
N LYS A 90 -11.63 -13.38 -14.20
CA LYS A 90 -11.97 -12.08 -13.62
C LYS A 90 -10.90 -11.05 -13.97
N TYR A 91 -11.35 -9.93 -14.52
CA TYR A 91 -10.48 -8.80 -14.84
C TYR A 91 -10.54 -7.76 -13.74
N LEU A 92 -9.38 -7.31 -13.26
CA LEU A 92 -9.25 -6.40 -12.12
C LEU A 92 -8.50 -5.13 -12.55
N LYS A 93 -9.05 -3.98 -12.16
CA LYS A 93 -8.61 -2.67 -12.68
C LYS A 93 -7.21 -2.26 -12.22
N ASN A 94 -6.85 -2.62 -10.98
CA ASN A 94 -5.64 -2.16 -10.32
C ASN A 94 -5.24 -3.16 -9.21
N GLU A 95 -4.09 -2.92 -8.59
CA GLU A 95 -3.55 -3.72 -7.50
C GLU A 95 -4.50 -3.79 -6.28
N GLN A 96 -5.17 -2.69 -5.97
CA GLN A 96 -6.14 -2.66 -4.88
C GLN A 96 -7.30 -3.64 -5.12
N ALA A 97 -7.82 -3.70 -6.36
CA ALA A 97 -8.87 -4.64 -6.74
C ALA A 97 -8.36 -6.09 -6.70
N LEU A 98 -7.10 -6.33 -7.05
CA LEU A 98 -6.45 -7.64 -6.93
C LEU A 98 -6.34 -8.05 -5.46
N THR A 99 -5.77 -7.20 -4.61
CA THR A 99 -5.64 -7.44 -3.16
C THR A 99 -7.00 -7.75 -2.54
N GLN A 100 -8.02 -6.95 -2.84
CA GLN A 100 -9.38 -7.19 -2.35
C GLN A 100 -9.92 -8.54 -2.80
N HIS A 101 -9.71 -8.91 -4.06
CA HIS A 101 -10.18 -10.19 -4.59
C HIS A 101 -9.47 -11.39 -3.94
N LEU A 102 -8.15 -11.30 -3.75
CA LEU A 102 -7.38 -12.34 -3.07
C LEU A 102 -7.82 -12.49 -1.61
N MET A 103 -8.03 -11.37 -0.91
CA MET A 103 -8.58 -11.39 0.45
C MET A 103 -9.94 -12.07 0.54
N ASP A 104 -10.87 -11.77 -0.38
CA ASP A 104 -12.19 -12.40 -0.41
C ASP A 104 -12.09 -13.93 -0.59
N LEU A 105 -11.14 -14.38 -1.41
CA LEU A 105 -10.88 -15.80 -1.62
C LEU A 105 -10.27 -16.48 -0.38
N SER A 106 -9.31 -15.84 0.25
CA SER A 106 -8.59 -16.38 1.41
C SER A 106 -9.48 -16.41 2.66
N LEU A 107 -10.24 -15.33 2.91
CA LEU A 107 -11.17 -15.27 4.04
C LEU A 107 -12.24 -16.35 4.00
N SER A 108 -12.64 -16.80 2.82
CA SER A 108 -13.59 -17.93 2.71
C SER A 108 -13.03 -19.26 3.19
N LYS A 109 -11.71 -19.36 3.38
CA LYS A 109 -11.01 -20.60 3.78
C LYS A 109 -10.50 -20.58 5.23
N VAL A 110 -10.52 -19.42 5.88
CA VAL A 110 -9.96 -19.20 7.21
C VAL A 110 -11.07 -18.94 8.22
N ASN A 111 -11.00 -19.63 9.38
CA ASN A 111 -11.89 -19.37 10.51
C ASN A 111 -11.07 -18.80 11.69
N LEU A 112 -11.38 -17.56 12.08
CA LEU A 112 -10.76 -16.90 13.22
C LEU A 112 -11.49 -17.30 14.51
N LEU A 113 -10.75 -17.88 15.46
CA LEU A 113 -11.34 -18.45 16.69
C LEU A 113 -11.47 -17.44 17.84
N ASN A 114 -10.54 -16.48 17.95
CA ASN A 114 -10.51 -15.50 19.04
C ASN A 114 -10.81 -14.09 18.57
N ILE A 115 -11.74 -13.95 17.64
CA ILE A 115 -12.28 -12.65 17.23
C ILE A 115 -13.47 -12.27 18.12
N LYS A 116 -13.68 -10.97 18.33
CA LYS A 116 -14.79 -10.44 19.12
C LYS A 116 -16.13 -11.01 18.64
N SER A 117 -16.94 -11.49 19.57
CA SER A 117 -18.26 -12.05 19.27
C SER A 117 -19.15 -11.04 18.54
N GLY A 118 -19.83 -11.49 17.48
CA GLY A 118 -20.71 -10.65 16.68
C GLY A 118 -20.00 -9.89 15.53
N THR A 119 -18.70 -10.12 15.32
CA THR A 119 -17.97 -9.53 14.18
C THR A 119 -18.55 -10.08 12.87
N GLY A 120 -19.07 -9.18 12.02
CA GLY A 120 -19.61 -9.51 10.71
C GLY A 120 -18.52 -9.59 9.64
N GLU A 121 -18.89 -10.15 8.48
CA GLU A 121 -17.97 -10.28 7.33
C GLU A 121 -17.38 -8.93 6.88
N VAL A 122 -18.15 -7.85 6.94
CA VAL A 122 -17.69 -6.50 6.56
C VAL A 122 -16.61 -6.00 7.52
N GLU A 123 -16.78 -6.23 8.81
CA GLU A 123 -15.79 -5.84 9.83
C GLU A 123 -14.52 -6.67 9.69
N LEU A 124 -14.64 -7.96 9.40
CA LEU A 124 -13.51 -8.83 9.14
C LEU A 124 -12.70 -8.38 7.92
N LYS A 125 -13.37 -8.02 6.83
CA LYS A 125 -12.70 -7.46 5.64
C LYS A 125 -11.98 -6.14 5.96
N ARG A 126 -12.60 -5.25 6.74
CA ARG A 126 -11.95 -4.01 7.19
C ARG A 126 -10.72 -4.28 8.04
N PHE A 127 -10.80 -5.28 8.92
CA PHE A 127 -9.69 -5.69 9.76
C PHE A 127 -8.49 -6.16 8.92
N ILE A 128 -8.70 -7.04 7.95
CA ILE A 128 -7.63 -7.53 7.07
C ILE A 128 -7.05 -6.41 6.20
N LEU A 129 -7.90 -5.54 5.64
CA LEU A 129 -7.43 -4.35 4.91
C LEU A 129 -6.64 -3.39 5.81
N GLY A 130 -7.07 -3.26 7.06
CA GLY A 130 -6.34 -2.51 8.09
C GLY A 130 -4.95 -3.09 8.33
N ILE A 131 -4.82 -4.41 8.44
CA ILE A 131 -3.51 -5.07 8.61
C ILE A 131 -2.63 -4.87 7.37
N HIS A 132 -3.18 -4.95 6.17
CA HIS A 132 -2.44 -4.64 4.94
C HIS A 132 -1.87 -3.21 4.97
N LYS A 133 -2.68 -2.23 5.35
CA LYS A 133 -2.24 -0.84 5.51
C LYS A 133 -1.17 -0.71 6.59
N TYR A 134 -1.38 -1.35 7.73
CA TYR A 134 -0.45 -1.38 8.85
C TYR A 134 0.92 -1.96 8.44
N ASP A 135 0.95 -3.06 7.70
CA ASP A 135 2.18 -3.65 7.16
C ASP A 135 2.92 -2.68 6.22
N GLY A 136 2.18 -2.00 5.33
CA GLY A 136 2.74 -0.95 4.46
C GLY A 136 3.37 0.20 5.26
N MET A 137 2.71 0.65 6.33
CA MET A 137 3.24 1.70 7.22
C MET A 137 4.48 1.24 7.97
N LEU A 138 4.49 0.02 8.52
CA LEU A 138 5.67 -0.56 9.17
C LEU A 138 6.86 -0.65 8.21
N LYS A 139 6.63 -1.10 6.97
CA LYS A 139 7.67 -1.16 5.92
C LYS A 139 8.22 0.23 5.59
N ALA A 140 7.38 1.23 5.48
CA ALA A 140 7.79 2.62 5.24
C ALA A 140 8.64 3.17 6.41
N MET A 141 8.26 2.87 7.65
CA MET A 141 9.01 3.29 8.84
C MET A 141 10.31 2.51 9.02
N ALA A 142 10.42 1.29 8.51
CA ALA A 142 11.60 0.42 8.65
C ALA A 142 12.88 1.01 8.03
N HIS A 143 12.78 2.03 7.19
CA HIS A 143 13.94 2.78 6.69
C HIS A 143 14.60 3.68 7.76
N ARG A 144 13.85 4.03 8.82
CA ARG A 144 14.29 4.96 9.88
C ARG A 144 14.33 4.33 11.26
N LEU A 145 13.54 3.28 11.48
CA LEU A 145 13.35 2.64 12.78
C LEU A 145 13.46 1.12 12.64
N ASP A 146 14.08 0.47 13.61
CA ASP A 146 14.00 -1.00 13.69
C ASP A 146 12.54 -1.41 13.94
N ARG A 147 12.00 -2.28 13.08
CA ARG A 147 10.62 -2.76 13.13
C ARG A 147 10.27 -3.41 14.48
N ASP A 148 11.18 -4.19 15.02
CA ASP A 148 10.91 -4.93 16.25
C ASP A 148 10.88 -4.00 17.46
N VAL A 149 11.76 -2.98 17.48
CA VAL A 149 11.74 -1.91 18.49
C VAL A 149 10.43 -1.12 18.38
N LEU A 150 10.03 -0.73 17.17
CA LEU A 150 8.78 0.00 16.91
C LEU A 150 7.57 -0.78 17.44
N ILE A 151 7.48 -2.08 17.16
CA ILE A 151 6.40 -2.95 17.64
C ILE A 151 6.38 -3.02 19.16
N HIS A 152 7.53 -3.02 19.83
CA HIS A 152 7.58 -3.00 21.30
C HIS A 152 7.00 -1.72 21.89
N PHE A 153 7.21 -0.56 21.27
CA PHE A 153 6.54 0.68 21.66
C PHE A 153 5.02 0.65 21.36
N LEU A 154 4.61 0.07 20.24
CA LEU A 154 3.19 -0.07 19.89
C LEU A 154 2.42 -0.97 20.87
N ARG A 155 3.08 -1.97 21.44
CA ARG A 155 2.49 -2.90 22.43
C ARG A 155 2.30 -2.30 23.81
N GLN A 156 2.86 -1.13 24.10
CA GLN A 156 2.69 -0.49 25.40
C GLN A 156 1.25 0.04 25.56
N GLU A 157 0.70 -0.03 26.75
CA GLU A 157 -0.61 0.56 27.07
C GLU A 157 -0.57 2.09 26.97
N LYS A 158 0.50 2.69 27.48
CA LYS A 158 0.72 4.13 27.45
C LYS A 158 1.09 4.62 26.05
N ASN A 159 0.69 5.83 25.73
CA ASN A 159 1.12 6.49 24.50
C ASN A 159 2.61 6.83 24.53
N LEU A 160 3.28 6.82 23.39
CA LEU A 160 4.70 7.16 23.26
C LEU A 160 5.04 8.51 23.89
N GLY A 161 4.20 9.54 23.71
CA GLY A 161 4.40 10.85 24.32
C GLY A 161 4.37 10.85 25.86
N GLU A 162 3.71 9.88 26.49
CA GLU A 162 3.75 9.68 27.94
C GLU A 162 4.98 8.90 28.38
N ILE A 163 5.36 7.88 27.62
CA ILE A 163 6.55 7.06 27.86
C ILE A 163 7.81 7.94 27.79
N LEU A 164 7.88 8.86 26.83
CA LEU A 164 9.01 9.78 26.66
C LEU A 164 9.18 10.77 27.82
N LYS A 165 8.20 10.94 28.71
CA LYS A 165 8.33 11.78 29.91
C LYS A 165 9.09 11.09 31.04
N SER A 166 9.26 9.77 30.99
CA SER A 166 9.80 8.97 32.08
C SER A 166 10.98 8.11 31.63
N GLU A 167 12.15 8.40 32.20
CA GLU A 167 13.36 7.60 31.96
C GLU A 167 13.16 6.13 32.35
N SER A 168 12.45 5.89 33.47
CA SER A 168 12.20 4.53 33.97
C SER A 168 11.29 3.74 33.02
N GLU A 169 10.31 4.37 32.39
CA GLU A 169 9.43 3.71 31.42
C GLU A 169 10.19 3.36 30.14
N LEU A 170 11.00 4.28 29.63
CA LEU A 170 11.86 4.02 28.47
C LEU A 170 12.81 2.84 28.71
N LYS A 171 13.44 2.80 29.89
CA LYS A 171 14.30 1.67 30.30
C LYS A 171 13.51 0.37 30.40
N ASN A 172 12.28 0.40 30.90
CA ASN A 172 11.42 -0.78 30.99
C ASN A 172 11.03 -1.32 29.60
N VAL A 173 10.64 -0.44 28.68
CA VAL A 173 10.33 -0.83 27.29
C VAL A 173 11.56 -1.44 26.62
N PHE A 174 12.71 -0.80 26.78
CA PHE A 174 13.97 -1.31 26.21
C PHE A 174 14.38 -2.66 26.83
N THR A 175 14.26 -2.81 28.14
CA THR A 175 14.54 -4.09 28.81
C THR A 175 13.59 -5.20 28.35
N SER A 176 12.32 -4.87 28.12
CA SER A 176 11.33 -5.81 27.56
C SER A 176 11.74 -6.24 26.15
N PHE A 177 12.18 -5.29 25.31
CA PHE A 177 12.71 -5.58 23.98
C PHE A 177 13.95 -6.50 24.04
N GLN A 178 14.91 -6.20 24.92
CA GLN A 178 16.12 -7.02 25.08
C GLN A 178 15.78 -8.47 25.46
N LYS A 179 14.88 -8.66 26.43
CA LYS A 179 14.43 -10.00 26.85
C LYS A 179 13.78 -10.75 25.70
N TRP A 180 12.94 -10.06 24.94
CA TRP A 180 12.31 -10.65 23.76
C TRP A 180 13.34 -11.03 22.69
N ALA A 181 14.30 -10.14 22.39
CA ALA A 181 15.35 -10.40 21.40
C ALA A 181 16.21 -11.62 21.79
N GLN A 182 16.58 -11.74 23.07
CA GLN A 182 17.31 -12.89 23.59
C GLN A 182 16.53 -14.20 23.51
N ALA A 183 15.21 -14.15 23.75
CA ALA A 183 14.33 -15.32 23.64
C ALA A 183 14.02 -15.74 22.22
N ASN A 184 14.23 -14.86 21.22
CA ASN A 184 13.88 -15.07 19.82
C ASN A 184 15.13 -14.99 18.94
N ALA A 185 15.87 -16.08 18.83
CA ALA A 185 17.08 -16.14 18.00
C ALA A 185 16.84 -15.75 16.52
N LEU A 186 15.64 -15.99 16.01
CA LEU A 186 15.25 -15.61 14.65
C LEU A 186 15.10 -14.08 14.45
N SER A 187 15.06 -13.29 15.54
CA SER A 187 15.08 -11.83 15.44
C SER A 187 16.36 -11.31 14.78
N GLY A 188 17.46 -12.07 14.85
CA GLY A 188 18.75 -11.71 14.31
C GLY A 188 19.44 -10.58 15.10
N VAL A 189 18.86 -10.11 16.22
CA VAL A 189 19.44 -9.07 17.08
C VAL A 189 20.59 -9.66 17.88
N THR A 190 21.81 -9.17 17.64
CA THR A 190 23.02 -9.60 18.32
C THR A 190 23.47 -8.63 19.40
N ASP A 191 23.12 -7.37 19.28
CA ASP A 191 23.44 -6.32 20.24
C ASP A 191 22.37 -5.24 20.26
N SER A 192 22.19 -4.57 21.41
CA SER A 192 21.30 -3.42 21.53
C SER A 192 21.73 -2.47 22.64
N ALA A 193 21.60 -1.17 22.38
CA ALA A 193 21.92 -0.11 23.33
C ALA A 193 20.84 0.97 23.34
N LEU A 194 20.62 1.57 24.49
CA LEU A 194 19.70 2.70 24.70
C LEU A 194 20.51 3.92 25.13
N GLU A 195 20.40 4.98 24.37
CA GLU A 195 20.92 6.31 24.70
C GLU A 195 19.75 7.24 24.93
N LEU A 196 19.73 7.90 26.09
CA LEU A 196 18.70 8.86 26.47
C LEU A 196 19.29 10.26 26.51
N GLU A 197 18.64 11.17 25.82
CA GLU A 197 18.97 12.59 25.85
C GLU A 197 17.80 13.35 26.46
N LYS A 198 18.08 14.15 27.50
CA LYS A 198 17.06 14.97 28.14
C LYS A 198 16.69 16.14 27.25
N ASN A 199 15.42 16.32 27.01
CA ASN A 199 14.89 17.45 26.25
C ASN A 199 14.27 18.47 27.22
N ASP A 200 14.99 19.55 27.47
CA ASP A 200 14.55 20.59 28.44
C ASP A 200 13.45 21.48 27.87
N GLU A 201 13.31 21.57 26.55
CA GLU A 201 12.32 22.43 25.89
C GLU A 201 10.88 21.87 26.03
N TYR A 202 10.71 20.55 25.93
CA TYR A 202 9.40 19.89 25.98
C TYR A 202 9.17 19.07 27.27
N GLY A 203 10.17 19.00 28.13
CA GLY A 203 10.13 18.19 29.36
C GLY A 203 10.00 16.70 29.07
N GLY A 204 11.09 15.95 29.17
CA GLY A 204 11.12 14.51 28.87
C GLY A 204 12.45 14.10 28.24
N PHE A 205 12.42 13.02 27.49
CA PHE A 205 13.61 12.41 26.89
C PHE A 205 13.41 12.11 25.41
N SER A 206 14.47 12.17 24.64
CA SER A 206 14.61 11.51 23.35
C SER A 206 15.34 10.18 23.60
N ALA A 207 14.84 9.11 23.00
CA ALA A 207 15.41 7.76 23.13
C ALA A 207 15.97 7.32 21.78
N ASN A 208 17.28 7.17 21.69
CA ASN A 208 17.96 6.57 20.56
C ASN A 208 18.29 5.10 20.89
N ILE A 209 17.61 4.17 20.21
CA ILE A 209 17.81 2.75 20.38
C ILE A 209 18.61 2.23 19.19
N ARG A 210 19.84 1.80 19.48
CA ARG A 210 20.72 1.17 18.53
C ARG A 210 20.54 -0.33 18.60
N THR A 211 20.35 -0.99 17.47
CA THR A 211 20.28 -2.45 17.35
C THR A 211 21.26 -2.91 16.28
N THR A 212 21.96 -4.03 16.54
CA THR A 212 22.72 -4.75 15.51
C THR A 212 21.95 -5.99 15.13
N LYS A 213 21.51 -6.08 13.87
CA LYS A 213 20.65 -7.14 13.37
C LYS A 213 21.21 -7.71 12.08
N PHE A 214 21.48 -9.03 12.06
CA PHE A 214 22.13 -9.70 10.92
C PHE A 214 23.42 -9.01 10.45
N GLY A 215 24.19 -8.41 11.38
CA GLY A 215 25.41 -7.67 11.09
C GLY A 215 25.22 -6.22 10.63
N TYR A 216 24.00 -5.74 10.47
CA TYR A 216 23.70 -4.34 10.16
C TYR A 216 23.27 -3.59 11.41
N MET A 217 23.75 -2.35 11.51
CA MET A 217 23.39 -1.45 12.62
C MET A 217 22.23 -0.56 12.22
N HIS A 218 21.19 -0.53 13.07
CA HIS A 218 20.03 0.33 12.95
C HIS A 218 20.02 1.31 14.12
N ASN A 219 19.67 2.58 13.86
CA ASN A 219 19.43 3.60 14.86
C ASN A 219 17.95 3.99 14.80
N SER A 220 17.26 3.87 15.92
CA SER A 220 15.83 4.17 16.03
C SER A 220 15.64 5.31 17.02
N LEU A 221 15.34 6.50 16.50
CA LEU A 221 15.10 7.68 17.33
C LEU A 221 13.62 7.83 17.62
N PHE A 222 13.28 7.82 18.91
CA PHE A 222 11.96 8.11 19.44
C PHE A 222 12.03 9.43 20.22
N ASP A 223 11.40 10.45 19.65
CA ASP A 223 11.35 11.78 20.22
C ASP A 223 9.92 12.33 20.22
N ARG A 224 9.76 13.53 20.73
CA ARG A 224 8.46 14.21 20.77
C ARG A 224 7.89 14.45 19.38
N THR A 225 8.72 14.79 18.41
CA THR A 225 8.31 15.04 17.03
C THR A 225 7.71 13.78 16.41
N PHE A 226 8.35 12.65 16.61
CA PHE A 226 7.83 11.36 16.16
C PHE A 226 6.54 10.97 16.88
N ALA A 227 6.46 11.14 18.21
CA ALA A 227 5.27 10.84 19.00
C ALA A 227 4.03 11.67 18.58
N ASP A 228 4.25 12.91 18.13
CA ASP A 228 3.17 13.79 17.65
C ASP A 228 2.87 13.63 16.16
N SER A 229 3.67 12.86 15.41
CA SER A 229 3.51 12.63 13.98
C SER A 229 2.18 11.93 13.64
N LEU A 230 1.66 12.24 12.45
CA LEU A 230 0.47 11.55 11.93
C LEU A 230 0.74 10.06 11.70
N GLU A 231 1.96 9.71 11.26
CA GLU A 231 2.38 8.33 11.02
C GLU A 231 2.30 7.48 12.29
N TRP A 232 2.84 7.99 13.41
CA TRP A 232 2.78 7.29 14.69
C TRP A 232 1.34 7.13 15.18
N LYS A 233 0.55 8.20 15.12
CA LYS A 233 -0.86 8.19 15.56
C LYS A 233 -1.66 7.17 14.77
N GLU A 234 -1.53 7.18 13.46
CA GLU A 234 -2.27 6.28 12.58
C GLU A 234 -1.90 4.81 12.80
N VAL A 235 -0.60 4.48 12.88
CA VAL A 235 -0.16 3.10 13.12
C VAL A 235 -0.59 2.62 14.51
N ARG A 236 -0.59 3.51 15.51
CA ARG A 236 -1.05 3.22 16.86
C ARG A 236 -2.57 2.97 16.93
N ASP A 237 -3.36 3.78 16.24
CA ASP A 237 -4.81 3.62 16.17
C ASP A 237 -5.19 2.29 15.50
N LEU A 238 -4.51 1.92 14.42
CA LEU A 238 -4.68 0.63 13.77
C LEU A 238 -4.35 -0.52 14.73
N TRP A 239 -3.19 -0.47 15.38
CA TRP A 239 -2.79 -1.46 16.38
C TRP A 239 -3.83 -1.63 17.50
N THR A 240 -4.29 -0.51 18.06
CA THR A 240 -5.28 -0.51 19.15
C THR A 240 -6.60 -1.12 18.69
N GLY A 241 -7.07 -0.73 17.49
CA GLY A 241 -8.27 -1.28 16.88
C GLY A 241 -8.19 -2.79 16.65
N PHE A 242 -7.04 -3.28 16.19
CA PHE A 242 -6.82 -4.73 16.00
C PHE A 242 -6.85 -5.48 17.32
N ASN A 243 -6.18 -4.96 18.33
CA ASN A 243 -6.12 -5.63 19.65
C ASN A 243 -7.48 -5.69 20.37
N VAL A 244 -8.36 -4.73 20.10
CA VAL A 244 -9.76 -4.74 20.59
C VAL A 244 -10.61 -5.77 19.84
N LEU A 245 -10.39 -5.92 18.53
CA LEU A 245 -11.21 -6.82 17.69
C LEU A 245 -10.72 -8.27 17.77
N ALA A 246 -9.43 -8.49 17.71
CA ALA A 246 -8.78 -9.79 17.66
C ALA A 246 -7.44 -9.73 18.42
N PRO A 247 -7.43 -9.90 19.76
CA PRO A 247 -6.22 -9.81 20.56
C PRO A 247 -5.20 -10.89 20.19
N LEU A 248 -3.91 -10.52 20.29
CA LEU A 248 -2.81 -11.46 20.10
C LEU A 248 -2.63 -12.39 21.31
N PRO A 249 -2.23 -13.66 21.13
CA PRO A 249 -2.01 -14.32 19.86
C PRO A 249 -3.32 -14.63 19.14
N MET A 250 -3.34 -14.40 17.81
CA MET A 250 -4.49 -14.76 16.99
C MET A 250 -4.54 -16.28 16.77
N LYS A 251 -5.73 -16.85 16.89
CA LYS A 251 -5.97 -18.29 16.70
C LYS A 251 -6.80 -18.50 15.45
N VAL A 252 -6.25 -19.29 14.54
CA VAL A 252 -6.81 -19.51 13.20
C VAL A 252 -6.97 -20.99 12.95
N LYS A 253 -8.11 -21.40 12.43
CA LYS A 253 -8.32 -22.72 11.87
C LYS A 253 -8.45 -22.61 10.35
N ASP A 254 -7.51 -23.19 9.63
CA ASP A 254 -7.60 -23.34 8.18
C ASP A 254 -8.58 -24.46 7.85
N GLN A 255 -9.49 -24.23 6.90
CA GLN A 255 -10.44 -25.26 6.45
C GLN A 255 -9.76 -26.36 5.63
N ALA A 256 -8.58 -26.08 5.06
CA ALA A 256 -7.81 -27.04 4.26
C ALA A 256 -6.88 -27.92 5.12
N ALA A 257 -6.50 -27.46 6.32
CA ALA A 257 -5.65 -28.22 7.24
C ALA A 257 -6.51 -29.01 8.21
N GLU A 258 -6.43 -30.32 8.17
CA GLU A 258 -7.35 -31.24 8.88
C GLU A 258 -7.33 -31.15 10.42
N ALA A 259 -6.41 -30.46 11.07
CA ALA A 259 -6.34 -30.60 12.53
C ALA A 259 -5.89 -29.40 13.35
N ASP A 260 -4.93 -28.58 12.97
CA ASP A 260 -4.27 -27.73 13.95
C ASP A 260 -4.72 -26.27 13.95
N VAL A 261 -4.95 -25.76 15.17
CA VAL A 261 -5.15 -24.33 15.40
C VAL A 261 -3.78 -23.66 15.29
N LEU A 262 -3.61 -22.80 14.31
CA LEU A 262 -2.43 -21.97 14.18
C LEU A 262 -2.52 -20.75 15.10
N GLU A 263 -1.39 -20.41 15.74
CA GLU A 263 -1.29 -19.23 16.60
C GLU A 263 -0.28 -18.24 16.02
N PHE A 264 -0.75 -17.01 15.79
CA PHE A 264 0.08 -15.90 15.29
C PHE A 264 0.29 -14.87 16.38
N LYS A 265 1.52 -14.55 16.68
CA LYS A 265 1.92 -13.54 17.67
C LYS A 265 2.08 -12.14 17.10
N ASP A 266 1.90 -11.98 15.78
CA ASP A 266 2.02 -10.73 15.04
C ASP A 266 0.92 -10.66 13.96
N TYR A 267 0.32 -9.48 13.77
CA TYR A 267 -0.74 -9.30 12.77
C TYR A 267 -0.25 -9.41 11.33
N VAL A 268 0.99 -9.01 11.07
CA VAL A 268 1.57 -9.10 9.72
C VAL A 268 1.88 -10.56 9.37
N GLU A 269 2.36 -11.33 10.34
CA GLU A 269 2.57 -12.78 10.16
C GLU A 269 1.24 -13.49 9.83
N PHE A 270 0.19 -13.17 10.58
CA PHE A 270 -1.17 -13.67 10.27
C PHE A 270 -1.63 -13.24 8.88
N TYR A 271 -1.45 -11.96 8.52
CA TYR A 271 -1.84 -11.45 7.21
C TYR A 271 -1.11 -12.17 6.07
N SER A 272 0.20 -12.38 6.20
CA SER A 272 1.01 -13.10 5.22
C SER A 272 0.48 -14.54 5.02
N HIS A 273 0.18 -15.24 6.11
CA HIS A 273 -0.42 -16.56 6.05
C HIS A 273 -1.76 -16.57 5.31
N VAL A 274 -2.65 -15.62 5.64
CA VAL A 274 -3.96 -15.49 4.95
C VAL A 274 -3.80 -15.24 3.46
N MET A 275 -2.79 -14.49 3.05
CA MET A 275 -2.56 -14.16 1.63
C MET A 275 -1.86 -15.28 0.85
N GLU A 276 -1.26 -16.26 1.51
CA GLU A 276 -0.62 -17.45 0.90
C GLU A 276 -1.59 -18.61 0.66
N ILE A 277 -2.73 -18.63 1.35
CA ILE A 277 -3.79 -19.65 1.20
C ILE A 277 -4.61 -19.41 -0.08
#